data_84bc64559bac1df6f5ce7b23cb30acc5
#
_entry.id   84bc64559bac1df6f5ce7b23cb30acc5
#
_cell.length_a   1.000
_cell.length_b   1.000
_cell.length_c   1.000
_cell.angle_alpha   90.00
_cell.angle_beta   90.00
_cell.angle_gamma   90.00
#
_symmetry.space_group_name_H-M   'P 1'
#
loop_
_entity.id
_entity.type
_entity.pdbx_description
1 polymer ?
#
loop_
_entity_poly.entity_id
_entity_poly.type
_entity_poly.pdbx_seq_one_letter_code
_entity_poly.pdbx_strand_id
1 'polypeptide(L)'
;VADWETKRAWLNYAYDEFLQAGYKISSAYTVVKDNSKVNFSYRDNLWQGSDLIATGIASFGHVSGVHYQNKADMKEYQSDLTEHGKLPLGRGYKPTRHQLLVREMILLLKRGYLDVDYFQNKFEVDITQQWSSQFQQHSEDGMLTIEGGRIQLTRKGFLNADALLPVFFEEEHQGIRYT
;
A
#
# COMPACT_ATOMS: atom_id res chain seq x y z
N VAL A 1 -14.82 -10.03 19.02
CA VAL A 1 -14.37 -9.44 17.75
C VAL A 1 -14.85 -10.36 16.64
N ALA A 2 -15.51 -9.82 15.59
CA ALA A 2 -15.96 -10.61 14.47
C ALA A 2 -14.79 -11.30 13.75
N ASP A 3 -14.99 -12.51 13.25
CA ASP A 3 -14.02 -13.23 12.45
C ASP A 3 -13.85 -12.59 11.05
N TRP A 4 -12.87 -13.08 10.29
CA TRP A 4 -12.54 -12.52 8.97
C TRP A 4 -13.64 -12.80 7.93
N GLU A 5 -14.34 -13.91 8.02
CA GLU A 5 -15.44 -14.24 7.12
C GLU A 5 -16.58 -13.24 7.29
N THR A 6 -16.99 -12.99 8.53
CA THR A 6 -18.00 -11.99 8.88
C THR A 6 -17.60 -10.58 8.42
N LYS A 7 -16.34 -10.17 8.65
CA LYS A 7 -15.86 -8.85 8.20
C LYS A 7 -15.90 -8.71 6.68
N ARG A 8 -15.50 -9.74 5.95
CA ARG A 8 -15.56 -9.75 4.48
C ARG A 8 -17.00 -9.73 3.96
N ALA A 9 -17.90 -10.45 4.63
CA ALA A 9 -19.32 -10.40 4.30
C ALA A 9 -19.89 -8.98 4.47
N TRP A 10 -19.56 -8.29 5.57
CA TRP A 10 -19.97 -6.90 5.79
C TRP A 10 -19.37 -5.95 4.75
N LEU A 11 -18.09 -6.10 4.43
CA LEU A 11 -17.44 -5.29 3.40
C LEU A 11 -18.07 -5.53 2.03
N ASN A 12 -18.37 -6.80 1.69
CA ASN A 12 -19.03 -7.13 0.45
C ASN A 12 -20.43 -6.51 0.37
N TYR A 13 -21.22 -6.61 1.44
CA TYR A 13 -22.51 -5.95 1.53
C TYR A 13 -22.40 -4.42 1.34
N ALA A 14 -21.45 -3.78 2.04
CA ALA A 14 -21.24 -2.35 1.90
C ALA A 14 -20.85 -1.95 0.47
N TYR A 15 -20.01 -2.72 -0.20
CA TYR A 15 -19.69 -2.48 -1.60
C TYR A 15 -20.93 -2.59 -2.51
N ASP A 16 -21.81 -3.58 -2.28
CA ASP A 16 -23.01 -3.75 -3.09
C ASP A 16 -23.95 -2.54 -2.94
N GLU A 17 -24.15 -2.06 -1.71
CA GLU A 17 -24.94 -0.86 -1.44
C GLU A 17 -24.34 0.40 -2.11
N PHE A 18 -23.02 0.59 -2.01
CA PHE A 18 -22.36 1.70 -2.66
C PHE A 18 -22.45 1.64 -4.20
N LEU A 19 -22.25 0.45 -4.79
CA LEU A 19 -22.34 0.27 -6.25
C LEU A 19 -23.77 0.53 -6.75
N GLN A 20 -24.82 0.05 -6.02
CA GLN A 20 -26.21 0.35 -6.31
C GLN A 20 -26.51 1.84 -6.22
N ALA A 21 -25.89 2.56 -5.29
CA ALA A 21 -25.98 4.01 -5.17
C ALA A 21 -25.15 4.80 -6.20
N GLY A 22 -24.54 4.10 -7.19
CA GLY A 22 -23.76 4.69 -8.28
C GLY A 22 -22.32 5.04 -7.95
N TYR A 23 -21.79 4.54 -6.83
CA TYR A 23 -20.38 4.66 -6.50
C TYR A 23 -19.54 3.61 -7.27
N LYS A 24 -18.23 3.86 -7.35
CA LYS A 24 -17.24 2.94 -7.94
C LYS A 24 -16.13 2.66 -6.93
N ILE A 25 -15.60 1.45 -6.94
CA ILE A 25 -14.45 1.08 -6.12
C ILE A 25 -13.21 1.76 -6.72
N SER A 26 -12.54 2.59 -5.94
CA SER A 26 -11.32 3.30 -6.32
C SER A 26 -10.05 2.69 -5.72
N SER A 27 -10.19 1.96 -4.62
CA SER A 27 -9.13 1.14 -4.02
C SER A 27 -9.77 0.15 -3.05
N ALA A 28 -8.99 -0.75 -2.46
CA ALA A 28 -9.45 -1.69 -1.43
C ALA A 28 -10.11 -1.00 -0.22
N TYR A 29 -9.89 0.30 -0.04
CA TYR A 29 -10.37 1.06 1.13
C TYR A 29 -11.24 2.27 0.76
N THR A 30 -11.52 2.47 -0.53
CA THR A 30 -12.15 3.72 -0.97
C THR A 30 -13.15 3.46 -2.09
N VAL A 31 -14.34 3.99 -1.92
CA VAL A 31 -15.35 4.11 -2.98
C VAL A 31 -15.57 5.59 -3.31
N VAL A 32 -15.84 5.90 -4.57
CA VAL A 32 -16.05 7.27 -5.06
C VAL A 32 -17.29 7.34 -5.96
N LYS A 33 -17.99 8.45 -5.92
CA LYS A 33 -19.20 8.65 -6.73
C LYS A 33 -18.86 8.86 -8.21
N ASP A 34 -17.75 9.56 -8.49
CA ASP A 34 -17.32 9.86 -9.85
C ASP A 34 -15.78 9.84 -9.94
N ASN A 35 -15.25 8.77 -10.53
CA ASN A 35 -13.81 8.61 -10.70
C ASN A 35 -13.17 9.68 -11.59
N SER A 36 -13.92 10.31 -12.49
CA SER A 36 -13.39 11.34 -13.39
C SER A 36 -13.16 12.69 -12.70
N LYS A 37 -13.80 12.90 -11.54
CA LYS A 37 -13.73 14.14 -10.76
C LYS A 37 -12.88 14.04 -9.50
N VAL A 38 -12.43 12.83 -9.16
CA VAL A 38 -11.67 12.59 -7.93
C VAL A 38 -10.25 12.21 -8.28
N ASN A 39 -9.30 13.01 -7.78
CA ASN A 39 -7.87 12.72 -7.88
C ASN A 39 -7.29 12.59 -6.46
N PHE A 40 -6.76 11.42 -6.15
CA PHE A 40 -6.09 11.15 -4.87
C PHE A 40 -4.57 11.38 -5.00
N SER A 41 -4.15 12.55 -5.48
CA SER A 41 -2.74 12.86 -5.77
C SER A 41 -1.81 12.58 -4.58
N TYR A 42 -2.22 12.89 -3.35
CA TYR A 42 -1.44 12.54 -2.16
C TYR A 42 -1.20 11.02 -2.04
N ARG A 43 -2.27 10.23 -2.11
CA ARG A 43 -2.19 8.76 -2.02
C ARG A 43 -1.36 8.18 -3.15
N ASP A 44 -1.67 8.58 -4.38
CA ASP A 44 -1.08 7.99 -5.58
C ASP A 44 0.41 8.34 -5.68
N ASN A 45 0.79 9.58 -5.38
CA ASN A 45 2.19 9.98 -5.31
C ASN A 45 2.96 9.22 -4.21
N LEU A 46 2.38 9.12 -3.00
CA LEU A 46 3.00 8.40 -1.89
C LEU A 46 3.18 6.90 -2.23
N TRP A 47 2.19 6.29 -2.86
CA TRP A 47 2.25 4.88 -3.24
C TRP A 47 3.20 4.61 -4.40
N GLN A 48 3.52 5.63 -5.19
CA GLN A 48 4.54 5.61 -6.22
C GLN A 48 5.93 6.07 -5.73
N GLY A 49 6.12 6.16 -4.43
CA GLY A 49 7.42 6.39 -3.81
C GLY A 49 7.86 7.86 -3.74
N SER A 50 6.94 8.82 -3.91
CA SER A 50 7.25 10.24 -3.71
C SER A 50 7.67 10.53 -2.28
N ASP A 51 8.50 11.55 -2.11
CA ASP A 51 8.91 12.02 -0.80
C ASP A 51 7.72 12.49 0.04
N LEU A 52 7.76 12.21 1.33
CA LEU A 52 6.78 12.60 2.33
C LEU A 52 7.50 13.15 3.56
N ILE A 53 7.28 14.41 3.87
CA ILE A 53 7.75 15.01 5.11
C ILE A 53 6.70 14.79 6.20
N ALA A 54 7.12 14.12 7.27
CA ALA A 54 6.28 13.88 8.44
C ALA A 54 6.41 14.99 9.46
N THR A 55 5.30 15.47 9.98
CA THR A 55 5.23 16.42 11.10
C THR A 55 4.48 15.82 12.28
N GLY A 56 4.91 16.13 13.49
CA GLY A 56 4.31 15.61 14.72
C GLY A 56 5.04 14.40 15.30
N ILE A 57 4.66 14.09 16.55
CA ILE A 57 5.21 12.96 17.32
C ILE A 57 4.90 11.63 16.63
N ALA A 58 5.87 10.71 16.67
CA ALA A 58 5.78 9.35 16.13
C ALA A 58 5.40 9.26 14.63
N SER A 59 5.29 10.40 13.94
CA SER A 59 4.91 10.42 12.51
C SER A 59 5.99 9.81 11.64
N PHE A 60 5.56 9.09 10.59
CA PHE A 60 6.45 8.48 9.62
C PHE A 60 6.60 9.34 8.37
N GLY A 61 7.83 9.48 7.89
CA GLY A 61 8.17 10.12 6.63
C GLY A 61 9.00 9.23 5.73
N HIS A 62 9.16 9.68 4.49
CA HIS A 62 9.98 9.04 3.48
C HIS A 62 10.63 10.14 2.62
N VAL A 63 11.94 10.26 2.66
CA VAL A 63 12.67 11.29 1.92
C VAL A 63 13.93 10.70 1.32
N SER A 64 14.13 10.93 0.03
CA SER A 64 15.33 10.46 -0.71
C SER A 64 15.58 8.95 -0.52
N GLY A 65 14.52 8.15 -0.52
CA GLY A 65 14.60 6.69 -0.35
C GLY A 65 14.86 6.23 1.09
N VAL A 66 14.82 7.12 2.07
CA VAL A 66 14.98 6.77 3.50
C VAL A 66 13.64 6.90 4.20
N HIS A 67 13.19 5.83 4.85
CA HIS A 67 12.08 5.90 5.81
C HIS A 67 12.59 6.42 7.14
N TYR A 68 11.83 7.32 7.75
CA TYR A 68 12.15 7.80 9.09
C TYR A 68 10.89 7.91 9.94
N GLN A 69 11.08 7.91 11.23
CA GLN A 69 10.04 8.19 12.20
C GLN A 69 10.53 9.28 13.17
N ASN A 70 9.68 10.25 13.42
CA ASN A 70 9.91 11.23 14.45
C ASN A 70 9.87 10.57 15.84
N LYS A 71 10.50 11.22 16.84
CA LYS A 71 10.46 10.77 18.21
C LYS A 71 9.03 10.58 18.69
N ALA A 72 8.80 9.49 19.42
CA ALA A 72 7.49 9.13 19.95
C ALA A 72 7.19 9.81 21.29
N ASP A 73 8.24 10.16 22.07
CA ASP A 73 8.10 10.90 23.32
C ASP A 73 7.87 12.38 23.05
N MET A 74 6.82 12.94 23.65
CA MET A 74 6.42 14.34 23.47
C MET A 74 7.49 15.31 23.96
N LYS A 75 8.09 15.03 25.12
CA LYS A 75 9.08 15.95 25.72
C LYS A 75 10.35 15.99 24.89
N GLU A 76 10.85 14.82 24.46
CA GLU A 76 12.01 14.74 23.60
C GLU A 76 11.76 15.40 22.25
N TYR A 77 10.56 15.19 21.67
CA TYR A 77 10.17 15.82 20.41
C TYR A 77 10.18 17.35 20.52
N GLN A 78 9.58 17.89 21.60
CA GLN A 78 9.53 19.33 21.83
C GLN A 78 10.91 19.90 22.13
N SER A 79 11.70 19.28 23.01
CA SER A 79 13.05 19.74 23.36
C SER A 79 13.97 19.81 22.14
N ASP A 80 13.91 18.82 21.24
CA ASP A 80 14.69 18.87 20.00
C ASP A 80 14.35 20.10 19.16
N LEU A 81 13.08 20.46 19.05
CA LEU A 81 12.63 21.63 18.27
C LEU A 81 12.92 22.96 18.96
N THR A 82 12.58 23.08 20.27
CA THR A 82 12.55 24.37 20.96
C THR A 82 13.87 24.73 21.65
N GLU A 83 14.58 23.73 22.14
CA GLU A 83 15.83 23.94 22.91
C GLU A 83 17.06 23.66 22.06
N HIS A 84 17.00 22.65 21.18
CA HIS A 84 18.17 22.24 20.40
C HIS A 84 18.13 22.71 18.93
N GLY A 85 17.00 23.22 18.44
CA GLY A 85 16.86 23.71 17.07
C GLY A 85 17.12 22.64 15.99
N LYS A 86 16.83 21.37 16.27
CA LYS A 86 17.09 20.25 15.37
C LYS A 86 15.81 19.47 15.05
N LEU A 87 15.85 18.70 13.95
CA LEU A 87 14.76 17.82 13.59
C LEU A 87 14.63 16.67 14.60
N PRO A 88 13.43 16.40 15.13
CA PRO A 88 13.18 15.43 16.16
C PRO A 88 13.11 14.00 15.61
N LEU A 89 14.15 13.57 14.90
CA LEU A 89 14.22 12.24 14.27
C LEU A 89 14.53 11.19 15.34
N GLY A 90 13.67 10.19 15.44
CA GLY A 90 13.82 9.08 16.36
C GLY A 90 14.59 7.90 15.75
N ARG A 91 14.22 7.51 14.55
CA ARG A 91 14.87 6.41 13.83
C ARG A 91 14.74 6.59 12.32
N GLY A 92 15.67 5.99 11.57
CA GLY A 92 15.65 5.95 10.12
C GLY A 92 16.01 4.56 9.60
N TYR A 93 15.48 4.22 8.44
CA TYR A 93 15.77 2.99 7.74
C TYR A 93 15.97 3.29 6.25
N LYS A 94 17.07 2.80 5.68
CA LYS A 94 17.34 2.92 4.24
C LYS A 94 17.01 1.60 3.56
N PRO A 95 15.84 1.48 2.91
CA PRO A 95 15.47 0.28 2.17
C PRO A 95 16.44 0.00 1.02
N THR A 96 16.58 -1.27 0.68
CA THR A 96 17.22 -1.67 -0.57
C THR A 96 16.33 -1.34 -1.76
N ARG A 97 16.89 -1.37 -3.00
CA ARG A 97 16.09 -1.18 -4.23
C ARG A 97 14.97 -2.22 -4.33
N HIS A 98 15.23 -3.46 -3.93
CA HIS A 98 14.24 -4.53 -3.89
C HIS A 98 13.10 -4.22 -2.89
N GLN A 99 13.42 -3.75 -1.70
CA GLN A 99 12.42 -3.38 -0.70
C GLN A 99 11.55 -2.19 -1.15
N LEU A 100 12.12 -1.23 -1.87
CA LEU A 100 11.35 -0.14 -2.49
C LEU A 100 10.40 -0.67 -3.57
N LEU A 101 10.86 -1.60 -4.42
CA LEU A 101 10.04 -2.28 -5.42
C LEU A 101 8.85 -3.01 -4.76
N VAL A 102 9.12 -3.85 -3.74
CA VAL A 102 8.08 -4.58 -3.01
C VAL A 102 7.08 -3.62 -2.37
N ARG A 103 7.58 -2.57 -1.70
CA ARG A 103 6.75 -1.54 -1.09
C ARG A 103 5.79 -0.90 -2.09
N GLU A 104 6.29 -0.45 -3.23
CA GLU A 104 5.44 0.19 -4.25
C GLU A 104 4.46 -0.81 -4.86
N MET A 105 4.89 -2.04 -5.13
CA MET A 105 4.02 -3.09 -5.66
C MET A 105 2.84 -3.38 -4.73
N ILE A 106 3.08 -3.61 -3.44
CA ILE A 106 2.01 -3.90 -2.48
C ILE A 106 1.07 -2.71 -2.25
N LEU A 107 1.59 -1.48 -2.27
CA LEU A 107 0.78 -0.28 -2.12
C LEU A 107 -0.08 -0.03 -3.37
N LEU A 108 0.49 -0.16 -4.56
CA LEU A 108 -0.23 0.01 -5.82
C LEU A 108 -1.27 -1.10 -6.03
N LEU A 109 -0.98 -2.34 -5.61
CA LEU A 109 -1.97 -3.42 -5.68
C LEU A 109 -3.24 -3.11 -4.88
N LYS A 110 -3.13 -2.38 -3.76
CA LYS A 110 -4.29 -1.88 -2.99
C LYS A 110 -5.18 -0.92 -3.77
N ARG A 111 -4.64 -0.27 -4.81
CA ARG A 111 -5.42 0.55 -5.76
C ARG A 111 -6.27 -0.30 -6.70
N GLY A 112 -6.00 -1.59 -6.77
CA GLY A 112 -6.74 -2.57 -7.55
C GLY A 112 -6.03 -3.03 -8.81
N TYR A 113 -4.90 -2.44 -9.18
CA TYR A 113 -4.13 -2.90 -10.33
C TYR A 113 -2.65 -2.53 -10.24
N LEU A 114 -1.83 -3.31 -10.96
CA LEU A 114 -0.43 -3.02 -11.25
C LEU A 114 -0.26 -2.89 -12.77
N ASP A 115 0.53 -1.92 -13.18
CA ASP A 115 1.01 -1.76 -14.54
C ASP A 115 2.43 -2.35 -14.59
N VAL A 116 2.62 -3.41 -15.37
CA VAL A 116 3.90 -4.14 -15.44
C VAL A 116 4.99 -3.24 -16.01
N ASP A 117 4.67 -2.43 -17.01
CA ASP A 117 5.62 -1.51 -17.64
C ASP A 117 6.14 -0.44 -16.66
N TYR A 118 5.32 -0.03 -15.68
CA TYR A 118 5.76 0.89 -14.65
C TYR A 118 6.95 0.33 -13.87
N PHE A 119 6.88 -0.94 -13.47
CA PHE A 119 7.95 -1.59 -12.70
C PHE A 119 9.16 -1.88 -13.59
N GLN A 120 8.93 -2.30 -14.82
CA GLN A 120 10.02 -2.49 -15.79
C GLN A 120 10.79 -1.19 -16.04
N ASN A 121 10.09 -0.07 -16.21
CA ASN A 121 10.72 1.22 -16.47
C ASN A 121 11.44 1.81 -15.26
N LYS A 122 10.85 1.68 -14.05
CA LYS A 122 11.40 2.29 -12.82
C LYS A 122 12.44 1.44 -12.14
N PHE A 123 12.22 0.13 -12.07
CA PHE A 123 13.03 -0.81 -11.31
C PHE A 123 13.84 -1.77 -12.18
N GLU A 124 13.60 -1.78 -13.50
CA GLU A 124 14.21 -2.73 -14.46
C GLU A 124 13.84 -4.19 -14.14
N VAL A 125 12.63 -4.40 -13.62
CA VAL A 125 12.13 -5.70 -13.18
C VAL A 125 10.78 -6.00 -13.81
N ASP A 126 10.68 -7.17 -14.46
CA ASP A 126 9.40 -7.76 -14.82
C ASP A 126 8.81 -8.47 -13.59
N ILE A 127 7.85 -7.83 -12.95
CA ILE A 127 7.20 -8.35 -11.75
C ILE A 127 6.44 -9.65 -12.01
N THR A 128 5.97 -9.89 -13.23
CA THR A 128 5.23 -11.11 -13.58
C THR A 128 6.15 -12.33 -13.65
N GLN A 129 7.42 -12.13 -14.03
CA GLN A 129 8.43 -13.17 -14.01
C GLN A 129 8.96 -13.39 -12.59
N GLN A 130 9.26 -12.31 -11.87
CA GLN A 130 9.84 -12.40 -10.52
C GLN A 130 8.93 -13.10 -9.53
N TRP A 131 7.62 -12.87 -9.58
CA TRP A 131 6.61 -13.47 -8.71
C TRP A 131 5.60 -14.33 -9.48
N SER A 132 6.07 -15.03 -10.50
CA SER A 132 5.20 -15.82 -11.39
C SER A 132 4.32 -16.82 -10.64
N SER A 133 4.89 -17.57 -9.69
CA SER A 133 4.14 -18.55 -8.89
C SER A 133 3.08 -17.90 -8.00
N GLN A 134 3.40 -16.76 -7.36
CA GLN A 134 2.45 -16.05 -6.50
C GLN A 134 1.30 -15.46 -7.32
N PHE A 135 1.60 -14.82 -8.44
CA PHE A 135 0.57 -14.28 -9.31
C PHE A 135 -0.28 -15.37 -9.95
N GLN A 136 0.33 -16.50 -10.35
CA GLN A 136 -0.41 -17.64 -10.87
C GLN A 136 -1.37 -18.18 -9.81
N GLN A 137 -0.91 -18.43 -8.60
CA GLN A 137 -1.75 -18.93 -7.50
C GLN A 137 -2.92 -17.99 -7.22
N HIS A 138 -2.66 -16.68 -7.14
CA HIS A 138 -3.73 -15.69 -6.93
C HIS A 138 -4.72 -15.62 -8.09
N SER A 139 -4.26 -15.86 -9.32
CA SER A 139 -5.14 -15.93 -10.49
C SER A 139 -6.02 -17.18 -10.46
N GLU A 140 -5.46 -18.34 -10.13
CA GLU A 140 -6.19 -19.62 -9.96
C GLU A 140 -7.22 -19.52 -8.83
N ASP A 141 -6.88 -18.82 -7.75
CA ASP A 141 -7.80 -18.51 -6.65
C ASP A 141 -8.88 -17.48 -7.02
N GLY A 142 -8.83 -16.92 -8.23
CA GLY A 142 -9.78 -15.92 -8.71
C GLY A 142 -9.67 -14.56 -8.02
N MET A 143 -8.51 -14.24 -7.44
CA MET A 143 -8.26 -12.97 -6.73
C MET A 143 -7.86 -11.85 -7.69
N LEU A 144 -7.22 -12.19 -8.81
CA LEU A 144 -6.76 -11.24 -9.81
C LEU A 144 -6.81 -11.84 -11.23
N THR A 145 -6.68 -10.96 -12.23
CA THR A 145 -6.47 -11.33 -13.65
C THR A 145 -5.18 -10.69 -14.14
N ILE A 146 -4.55 -11.31 -15.15
CA ILE A 146 -3.32 -10.83 -15.77
C ILE A 146 -3.57 -10.74 -17.27
N GLU A 147 -3.71 -9.54 -17.79
CA GLU A 147 -4.01 -9.31 -19.20
C GLU A 147 -3.35 -8.02 -19.70
N GLY A 148 -2.79 -8.05 -20.91
CA GLY A 148 -2.29 -6.85 -21.60
C GLY A 148 -1.29 -6.00 -20.82
N GLY A 149 -0.36 -6.64 -20.08
CA GLY A 149 0.62 -5.92 -19.26
C GLY A 149 0.06 -5.35 -17.95
N ARG A 150 -1.16 -5.75 -17.56
CA ARG A 150 -1.81 -5.31 -16.33
C ARG A 150 -2.20 -6.50 -15.44
N ILE A 151 -1.94 -6.39 -14.15
CA ILE A 151 -2.45 -7.28 -13.12
C ILE A 151 -3.57 -6.54 -12.40
N GLN A 152 -4.80 -7.08 -12.40
CA GLN A 152 -5.96 -6.41 -11.87
C GLN A 152 -6.69 -7.26 -10.83
N LEU A 153 -7.01 -6.67 -9.66
CA LEU A 153 -7.81 -7.33 -8.63
C LEU A 153 -9.26 -7.52 -9.11
N THR A 154 -9.77 -8.72 -8.89
CA THR A 154 -11.20 -9.02 -8.98
C THR A 154 -11.94 -8.47 -7.76
N ARG A 155 -13.27 -8.60 -7.72
CA ARG A 155 -14.07 -8.33 -6.53
C ARG A 155 -13.56 -9.14 -5.32
N LYS A 156 -13.27 -10.42 -5.52
CA LYS A 156 -12.73 -11.30 -4.49
C LYS A 156 -11.36 -10.83 -4.01
N GLY A 157 -10.51 -10.35 -4.92
CA GLY A 157 -9.21 -9.76 -4.60
C GLY A 157 -9.34 -8.51 -3.73
N PHE A 158 -10.25 -7.60 -4.05
CA PHE A 158 -10.50 -6.42 -3.21
C PHE A 158 -10.94 -6.78 -1.79
N LEU A 159 -11.83 -7.78 -1.63
CA LEU A 159 -12.29 -8.25 -0.32
C LEU A 159 -11.18 -8.93 0.50
N ASN A 160 -10.13 -9.39 -0.15
CA ASN A 160 -9.01 -10.10 0.45
C ASN A 160 -7.67 -9.37 0.29
N ALA A 161 -7.67 -8.07 -0.01
CA ALA A 161 -6.45 -7.32 -0.33
C ALA A 161 -5.36 -7.50 0.73
N ASP A 162 -5.71 -7.47 2.01
CA ASP A 162 -4.73 -7.64 3.09
C ASP A 162 -4.15 -9.07 3.17
N ALA A 163 -4.90 -10.08 2.75
CA ALA A 163 -4.44 -11.48 2.74
C ALA A 163 -3.57 -11.80 1.50
N LEU A 164 -3.72 -11.02 0.42
CA LEU A 164 -2.91 -11.17 -0.80
C LEU A 164 -1.46 -10.71 -0.64
N LEU A 165 -1.24 -9.66 0.17
CA LEU A 165 0.04 -8.94 0.19
C LEU A 165 1.20 -9.71 0.85
N PRO A 166 1.00 -10.49 1.94
CA PRO A 166 2.10 -11.10 2.68
C PRO A 166 2.99 -12.04 1.88
N VAL A 167 2.49 -12.67 0.81
CA VAL A 167 3.29 -13.59 -0.02
C VAL A 167 4.41 -12.88 -0.80
N PHE A 168 4.32 -11.55 -0.92
CA PHE A 168 5.34 -10.72 -1.58
C PHE A 168 6.37 -10.15 -0.60
N PHE A 169 6.15 -10.30 0.71
CA PHE A 169 7.07 -9.80 1.72
C PHE A 169 8.32 -10.67 1.79
N GLU A 170 9.45 -10.05 2.10
CA GLU A 170 10.66 -10.79 2.46
C GLU A 170 10.39 -11.67 3.69
N GLU A 171 11.05 -12.82 3.77
CA GLU A 171 10.81 -13.83 4.82
C GLU A 171 10.89 -13.22 6.23
N GLU A 172 11.86 -12.32 6.45
CA GLU A 172 12.06 -11.64 7.74
C GLU A 172 10.89 -10.70 8.13
N HIS A 173 10.05 -10.34 7.16
CA HIS A 173 8.89 -9.46 7.37
C HIS A 173 7.56 -10.21 7.35
N GLN A 174 7.58 -11.51 7.10
CA GLN A 174 6.37 -12.35 7.15
C GLN A 174 5.93 -12.58 8.61
N GLY A 175 4.64 -12.42 8.87
CA GLY A 175 4.07 -12.63 10.21
C GLY A 175 4.23 -11.48 11.20
N ILE A 176 4.89 -10.39 10.84
CA ILE A 176 4.97 -9.20 11.67
C ILE A 176 3.60 -8.52 11.69
N ARG A 177 3.01 -8.39 12.89
CA ARG A 177 1.81 -7.56 13.06
C ARG A 177 2.22 -6.09 13.06
N TYR A 178 1.71 -5.34 12.10
CA TYR A 178 1.71 -3.88 12.18
C TYR A 178 0.64 -3.47 13.20
N THR A 179 1.08 -3.12 14.39
CA THR A 179 0.23 -2.52 15.44
C THR A 179 0.36 -1.01 15.38
#